data_455929980522e9059fbe0d75e80ce6a0
#
_entry.id   455929980522e9059fbe0d75e80ce6a0
#
_cell.length_a   1.000
_cell.length_b   1.000
_cell.length_c   1.000
_cell.angle_alpha   90.00
_cell.angle_beta   90.00
_cell.angle_gamma   90.00
#
_symmetry.space_group_name_H-M   'P 1'
#
loop_
_entity.id
_entity.type
_entity.pdbx_description
1 polymer ?
#
loop_
_entity_poly.entity_id
_entity_poly.type
_entity_poly.pdbx_seq_one_letter_code
_entity_poly.pdbx_strand_id
1 'polypeptide(L)'
;MKCDDIYAFIEKVYVYFHSDNYNSSNGDCMNKLIKTISKLENSNKHIPEIKRINNLIPNECERVLFYTVGQSMIENDPISLSFEIQKLYPVRKRKQVLNDFMNNKHSLQKTDLVEIEKTSSLFGESTIIVLTDKGKEVLLGEDAALYIDNGSDKQLLISDKITEKKLFFSGELQEQLSLLSNSLNEEHYKNLCERLEENHLPKGIAVLLYGEPGTGKTESVMQIARATGRDIMHVDISATKTCWFGESEKLIKKVFTDYRRLCEKSKIKPILLFNEADAVFSKRKDVSSGSVAQTENAIQNIILEEMEMLDGILIATTNLADNLDHAFERRFLFKIRFDKPTIEAKTNIWMSRLPNLSSEDAHTLASNYDFSGGQIDNITRKALMQDIIKGVKPTLNN
;
A
#
# COMPACT_ATOMS: atom_id res chain seq x y z
N MET A 1 33.58 -23.78 12.43
CA MET A 1 32.55 -24.50 11.68
C MET A 1 32.09 -23.57 10.57
N LYS A 2 32.39 -23.87 9.30
CA LYS A 2 31.99 -23.02 8.17
C LYS A 2 30.55 -23.33 7.76
N CYS A 3 29.80 -22.32 7.35
CA CYS A 3 28.48 -22.40 6.74
C CYS A 3 28.63 -22.05 5.26
N ASP A 4 27.78 -22.62 4.44
CA ASP A 4 27.84 -22.40 2.99
C ASP A 4 27.23 -21.04 2.61
N ASP A 5 26.19 -20.64 3.34
CA ASP A 5 25.44 -19.39 3.11
C ASP A 5 24.89 -18.79 4.40
N ILE A 6 24.17 -17.69 4.26
CA ILE A 6 23.56 -16.96 5.38
C ILE A 6 22.44 -17.77 6.04
N TYR A 7 21.68 -18.57 5.28
CA TYR A 7 20.59 -19.39 5.81
C TYR A 7 21.11 -20.46 6.78
N ALA A 8 22.11 -21.24 6.36
CA ALA A 8 22.76 -22.23 7.22
C ALA A 8 23.42 -21.59 8.45
N PHE A 9 23.88 -20.35 8.34
CA PHE A 9 24.44 -19.61 9.47
C PHE A 9 23.34 -19.20 10.47
N ILE A 10 22.23 -18.61 10.01
CA ILE A 10 21.11 -18.15 10.86
C ILE A 10 20.48 -19.35 11.57
N GLU A 11 20.22 -20.44 10.87
CA GLU A 11 19.70 -21.70 11.44
C GLU A 11 20.59 -22.19 12.59
N LYS A 12 21.90 -22.23 12.40
CA LYS A 12 22.82 -22.60 13.49
C LYS A 12 22.77 -21.66 14.68
N VAL A 13 22.71 -20.34 14.45
CA VAL A 13 22.56 -19.37 15.54
C VAL A 13 21.27 -19.63 16.31
N TYR A 14 20.16 -19.86 15.61
CA TYR A 14 18.85 -20.15 16.19
C TYR A 14 18.87 -21.43 17.01
N VAL A 15 19.44 -22.52 16.47
CA VAL A 15 19.59 -23.78 17.18
C VAL A 15 20.45 -23.64 18.45
N TYR A 16 21.58 -22.92 18.36
CA TYR A 16 22.39 -22.64 19.55
C TYR A 16 21.64 -21.83 20.59
N PHE A 17 20.89 -20.83 20.16
CA PHE A 17 20.12 -19.96 21.03
C PHE A 17 18.98 -20.69 21.73
N HIS A 18 18.31 -21.65 21.08
CA HIS A 18 17.20 -22.41 21.63
C HIS A 18 17.58 -23.73 22.25
N SER A 19 18.87 -24.11 22.22
CA SER A 19 19.32 -25.35 22.86
C SER A 19 19.21 -25.29 24.37
N ASP A 20 18.82 -26.42 25.00
CA ASP A 20 18.65 -26.56 26.47
C ASP A 20 19.91 -26.25 27.29
N ASN A 21 21.09 -26.34 26.68
CA ASN A 21 22.37 -26.03 27.31
C ASN A 21 22.52 -24.55 27.74
N TYR A 22 21.68 -23.67 27.23
CA TYR A 22 21.69 -22.22 27.48
C TYR A 22 20.43 -21.68 28.16
N ASN A 23 19.50 -22.58 28.55
CA ASN A 23 18.22 -22.21 29.17
C ASN A 23 18.30 -21.84 30.68
N SER A 24 19.52 -21.84 31.28
CA SER A 24 19.65 -21.42 32.66
C SER A 24 19.78 -19.91 32.82
N SER A 25 19.07 -19.36 33.80
CA SER A 25 19.01 -17.93 34.15
C SER A 25 20.33 -17.33 34.68
N ASN A 26 21.45 -18.04 34.57
CA ASN A 26 22.77 -17.61 35.01
C ASN A 26 23.49 -16.77 33.94
N GLY A 27 23.98 -15.60 34.30
CA GLY A 27 24.74 -14.69 33.40
C GLY A 27 25.95 -15.35 32.71
N ASP A 28 26.52 -16.43 33.28
CA ASP A 28 27.63 -17.19 32.70
C ASP A 28 27.23 -17.95 31.44
N CYS A 29 26.01 -18.47 31.36
CA CYS A 29 25.51 -19.19 30.18
C CYS A 29 25.32 -18.23 29.00
N MET A 30 24.81 -17.01 29.24
CA MET A 30 24.65 -15.98 28.23
C MET A 30 25.99 -15.54 27.64
N ASN A 31 26.99 -15.29 28.49
CA ASN A 31 28.33 -14.94 28.02
C ASN A 31 29.00 -16.05 27.20
N LYS A 32 28.71 -17.31 27.52
CA LYS A 32 29.19 -18.45 26.69
C LYS A 32 28.49 -18.49 25.34
N LEU A 33 27.19 -18.32 25.29
CA LEU A 33 26.41 -18.27 24.05
C LEU A 33 26.93 -17.17 23.12
N ILE A 34 27.04 -15.92 23.62
CA ILE A 34 27.54 -14.80 22.84
C ILE A 34 28.95 -15.09 22.29
N LYS A 35 29.86 -15.59 23.13
CA LYS A 35 31.19 -15.97 22.68
C LYS A 35 31.17 -17.07 21.63
N THR A 36 30.24 -18.03 21.71
CA THR A 36 30.12 -19.09 20.71
C THR A 36 29.65 -18.52 19.37
N ILE A 37 28.65 -17.64 19.39
CA ILE A 37 28.11 -16.99 18.19
C ILE A 37 29.16 -16.05 17.58
N SER A 38 29.89 -15.25 18.37
CA SER A 38 30.99 -14.41 17.88
C SER A 38 32.12 -15.23 17.24
N LYS A 39 32.43 -16.42 17.74
CA LYS A 39 33.34 -17.35 17.09
C LYS A 39 32.80 -17.88 15.78
N LEU A 40 31.49 -18.17 15.72
CA LEU A 40 30.80 -18.61 14.51
C LEU A 40 30.83 -17.51 13.44
N GLU A 41 30.51 -16.25 13.79
CA GLU A 41 30.64 -15.08 12.92
C GLU A 41 32.05 -14.96 12.34
N ASN A 42 33.07 -15.06 13.21
CA ASN A 42 34.48 -14.95 12.79
C ASN A 42 34.90 -16.09 11.84
N SER A 43 34.36 -17.27 12.00
CA SER A 43 34.63 -18.42 11.10
C SER A 43 33.92 -18.31 9.76
N ASN A 44 32.91 -17.44 9.66
CA ASN A 44 32.02 -17.30 8.49
C ASN A 44 32.09 -15.90 7.86
N LYS A 45 33.18 -15.16 8.05
CA LYS A 45 33.41 -13.82 7.45
C LYS A 45 33.42 -13.81 5.91
N HIS A 46 33.46 -14.97 5.27
CA HIS A 46 33.34 -15.10 3.82
C HIS A 46 31.91 -14.80 3.33
N ILE A 47 30.91 -14.88 4.22
CA ILE A 47 29.51 -14.51 3.94
C ILE A 47 29.38 -12.99 4.04
N PRO A 48 29.04 -12.28 2.94
CA PRO A 48 29.03 -10.80 2.90
C PRO A 48 28.04 -10.17 3.90
N GLU A 49 26.89 -10.84 4.11
CA GLU A 49 25.82 -10.40 5.01
C GLU A 49 26.33 -10.30 6.46
N ILE A 50 27.13 -11.27 6.93
CA ILE A 50 27.67 -11.28 8.29
C ILE A 50 28.57 -10.04 8.51
N LYS A 51 29.37 -9.68 7.51
CA LYS A 51 30.23 -8.49 7.59
C LYS A 51 29.39 -7.20 7.66
N ARG A 52 28.32 -7.13 6.85
CA ARG A 52 27.37 -6.01 6.83
C ARG A 52 26.67 -5.85 8.18
N ILE A 53 26.15 -6.95 8.72
CA ILE A 53 25.45 -6.98 10.02
C ILE A 53 26.37 -6.55 11.16
N ASN A 54 27.62 -7.07 11.21
CA ASN A 54 28.58 -6.68 12.23
C ASN A 54 28.91 -5.20 12.22
N ASN A 55 28.93 -4.56 11.06
CA ASN A 55 29.18 -3.12 10.92
C ASN A 55 27.97 -2.28 11.37
N LEU A 56 26.75 -2.75 11.10
CA LEU A 56 25.52 -2.03 11.42
C LEU A 56 25.04 -2.24 12.86
N ILE A 57 25.30 -3.42 13.43
CA ILE A 57 24.87 -3.81 14.78
C ILE A 57 26.11 -4.13 15.63
N PRO A 58 26.71 -3.14 16.30
CA PRO A 58 27.92 -3.35 17.09
C PRO A 58 27.69 -4.26 18.31
N ASN A 59 26.48 -4.26 18.86
CA ASN A 59 26.15 -5.01 20.07
C ASN A 59 25.90 -6.49 19.74
N GLU A 60 26.69 -7.38 20.36
CA GLU A 60 26.59 -8.82 20.12
C GLU A 60 25.23 -9.42 20.50
N CYS A 61 24.62 -8.98 21.61
CA CYS A 61 23.29 -9.44 22.02
C CYS A 61 22.23 -9.05 20.97
N GLU A 62 22.32 -7.84 20.41
CA GLU A 62 21.41 -7.34 19.39
C GLU A 62 21.58 -8.10 18.08
N ARG A 63 22.80 -8.48 17.71
CA ARG A 63 23.03 -9.33 16.54
C ARG A 63 22.38 -10.70 16.69
N VAL A 64 22.53 -11.31 17.88
CA VAL A 64 21.85 -12.59 18.15
C VAL A 64 20.35 -12.46 18.01
N LEU A 65 19.75 -11.42 18.60
CA LEU A 65 18.32 -11.14 18.44
C LEU A 65 17.94 -10.95 16.97
N PHE A 66 18.74 -10.21 16.21
CA PHE A 66 18.49 -9.96 14.80
C PHE A 66 18.51 -11.26 13.98
N TYR A 67 19.46 -12.16 14.22
CA TYR A 67 19.52 -13.48 13.57
C TYR A 67 18.34 -14.38 13.95
N THR A 68 17.94 -14.38 15.23
CA THR A 68 16.79 -15.21 15.67
C THR A 68 15.46 -14.72 15.08
N VAL A 69 15.28 -13.40 14.98
CA VAL A 69 14.13 -12.81 14.28
C VAL A 69 14.16 -13.16 12.78
N GLY A 70 15.35 -13.21 12.19
CA GLY A 70 15.52 -13.65 10.80
C GLY A 70 15.09 -15.10 10.56
N GLN A 71 15.49 -16.01 11.42
CA GLN A 71 15.08 -17.41 11.32
C GLN A 71 13.58 -17.59 11.50
N SER A 72 13.00 -16.90 12.48
CA SER A 72 11.56 -16.88 12.71
C SER A 72 10.78 -16.43 11.47
N MET A 73 11.28 -15.43 10.75
CA MET A 73 10.70 -14.97 9.49
C MET A 73 10.80 -16.06 8.40
N ILE A 74 11.96 -16.72 8.27
CA ILE A 74 12.18 -17.77 7.27
C ILE A 74 11.26 -18.97 7.51
N GLU A 75 11.08 -19.36 8.77
CA GLU A 75 10.24 -20.51 9.17
C GLU A 75 8.75 -20.14 9.28
N ASN A 76 8.41 -18.84 9.14
CA ASN A 76 7.04 -18.32 9.35
C ASN A 76 6.49 -18.70 10.74
N ASP A 77 7.35 -18.68 11.77
CA ASP A 77 7.01 -18.96 13.17
C ASP A 77 7.29 -17.72 14.05
N PRO A 78 6.29 -16.87 14.30
CA PRO A 78 6.48 -15.60 15.00
C PRO A 78 6.97 -15.79 16.44
N ILE A 79 8.00 -15.07 16.84
CA ILE A 79 8.60 -15.13 18.17
C ILE A 79 8.14 -13.99 19.08
N SER A 80 7.90 -14.32 20.35
CA SER A 80 7.53 -13.35 21.37
C SER A 80 8.72 -12.52 21.80
N LEU A 81 8.60 -11.18 21.71
CA LEU A 81 9.61 -10.24 22.17
C LEU A 81 10.01 -10.47 23.63
N SER A 82 9.03 -10.69 24.50
CA SER A 82 9.28 -10.90 25.94
C SER A 82 10.09 -12.18 26.22
N PHE A 83 9.82 -13.23 25.46
CA PHE A 83 10.53 -14.51 25.58
C PHE A 83 12.00 -14.39 25.14
N GLU A 84 12.26 -13.74 24.02
CA GLU A 84 13.61 -13.52 23.50
C GLU A 84 14.44 -12.62 24.43
N ILE A 85 13.84 -11.56 24.96
CA ILE A 85 14.51 -10.68 25.94
C ILE A 85 14.82 -11.44 27.25
N GLN A 86 13.93 -12.33 27.69
CA GLN A 86 14.21 -13.16 28.88
C GLN A 86 15.42 -14.07 28.70
N LYS A 87 15.66 -14.57 27.49
CA LYS A 87 16.83 -15.39 27.18
C LYS A 87 18.11 -14.58 27.00
N LEU A 88 18.03 -13.44 26.33
CA LEU A 88 19.20 -12.64 25.91
C LEU A 88 19.73 -11.69 26.96
N TYR A 89 18.89 -11.25 27.91
CA TYR A 89 19.28 -10.20 28.85
C TYR A 89 19.18 -10.63 30.30
N PRO A 90 20.15 -10.24 31.16
CA PRO A 90 20.07 -10.50 32.58
C PRO A 90 18.86 -9.78 33.20
N VAL A 91 18.29 -10.35 34.26
CA VAL A 91 17.04 -9.90 34.92
C VAL A 91 17.00 -8.39 35.12
N ARG A 92 18.13 -7.80 35.57
CA ARG A 92 18.23 -6.34 35.85
C ARG A 92 18.00 -5.46 34.61
N LYS A 93 18.30 -5.93 33.38
CA LYS A 93 18.18 -5.15 32.14
C LYS A 93 16.88 -5.42 31.38
N ARG A 94 16.18 -6.55 31.64
CA ARG A 94 15.00 -6.99 30.87
C ARG A 94 13.91 -5.93 30.80
N LYS A 95 13.56 -5.31 31.97
CA LYS A 95 12.52 -4.30 32.03
C LYS A 95 12.87 -3.04 31.22
N GLN A 96 14.13 -2.62 31.27
CA GLN A 96 14.60 -1.47 30.50
C GLN A 96 14.54 -1.75 29.00
N VAL A 97 15.06 -2.89 28.54
CA VAL A 97 15.07 -3.27 27.12
C VAL A 97 13.65 -3.41 26.57
N LEU A 98 12.73 -4.02 27.35
CA LEU A 98 11.31 -4.08 26.98
C LEU A 98 10.71 -2.69 26.82
N ASN A 99 10.96 -1.78 27.78
CA ASN A 99 10.46 -0.41 27.70
C ASN A 99 11.05 0.36 26.50
N ASP A 100 12.32 0.11 26.17
CA ASP A 100 12.97 0.73 25.02
C ASP A 100 12.31 0.28 23.71
N PHE A 101 11.97 -1.01 23.58
CA PHE A 101 11.19 -1.51 22.44
C PHE A 101 9.78 -0.92 22.39
N MET A 102 9.06 -0.93 23.51
CA MET A 102 7.67 -0.42 23.54
C MET A 102 7.57 1.08 23.22
N ASN A 103 8.63 1.85 23.44
CA ASN A 103 8.68 3.28 23.17
C ASN A 103 9.45 3.64 21.87
N ASN A 104 9.75 2.67 21.01
CA ASN A 104 10.54 2.85 19.78
C ASN A 104 11.93 3.50 20.03
N LYS A 105 12.55 3.19 21.17
CA LYS A 105 13.85 3.74 21.57
C LYS A 105 15.01 2.77 21.41
N HIS A 106 14.73 1.51 21.13
CA HIS A 106 15.75 0.47 20.96
C HIS A 106 16.59 0.74 19.69
N SER A 107 17.89 0.43 19.75
CA SER A 107 18.84 0.65 18.64
C SER A 107 18.40 0.01 17.34
N LEU A 108 17.93 -1.24 17.37
CA LEU A 108 17.44 -1.96 16.17
C LEU A 108 16.21 -1.32 15.53
N GLN A 109 15.34 -0.66 16.33
CA GLN A 109 14.20 0.10 15.81
C GLN A 109 14.64 1.44 15.23
N LYS A 110 15.55 2.15 15.91
CA LYS A 110 16.11 3.43 15.43
C LYS A 110 16.87 3.28 14.11
N THR A 111 17.47 2.11 13.89
CA THR A 111 18.15 1.80 12.62
C THR A 111 17.20 1.24 11.56
N ASP A 112 15.91 1.11 11.90
CA ASP A 112 14.86 0.57 11.04
C ASP A 112 15.18 -0.87 10.58
N LEU A 113 15.66 -1.71 11.49
CA LEU A 113 15.95 -3.11 11.19
C LEU A 113 14.87 -4.05 11.71
N VAL A 114 14.21 -3.70 12.81
CA VAL A 114 13.11 -4.47 13.40
C VAL A 114 11.97 -3.56 13.82
N GLU A 115 10.78 -4.13 13.84
CA GLU A 115 9.60 -3.51 14.42
C GLU A 115 8.88 -4.50 15.34
N ILE A 116 7.98 -3.99 16.18
CA ILE A 116 7.15 -4.81 17.05
C ILE A 116 5.71 -4.77 16.61
N GLU A 117 5.06 -5.91 16.64
CA GLU A 117 3.64 -6.06 16.35
C GLU A 117 2.91 -6.61 17.56
N LYS A 118 1.69 -6.13 17.80
CA LYS A 118 0.79 -6.69 18.79
C LYS A 118 -0.12 -7.69 18.11
N THR A 119 -0.09 -8.92 18.58
CA THR A 119 -0.99 -9.98 18.12
C THR A 119 -1.96 -10.33 19.24
N SER A 120 -3.25 -10.37 18.92
CA SER A 120 -4.29 -10.88 19.83
C SER A 120 -4.57 -12.34 19.48
N SER A 121 -4.39 -13.23 20.44
CA SER A 121 -4.76 -14.64 20.33
C SER A 121 -5.88 -14.96 21.33
N LEU A 122 -6.49 -16.14 21.18
CA LEU A 122 -7.47 -16.67 22.17
C LEU A 122 -6.92 -16.74 23.60
N PHE A 123 -5.59 -16.66 23.77
CA PHE A 123 -4.90 -16.73 25.06
C PHE A 123 -4.35 -15.39 25.58
N GLY A 124 -4.67 -14.28 24.93
CA GLY A 124 -4.26 -12.93 25.33
C GLY A 124 -3.47 -12.16 24.25
N GLU A 125 -3.14 -10.90 24.58
CA GLU A 125 -2.29 -10.07 23.71
C GLU A 125 -0.82 -10.46 23.89
N SER A 126 -0.14 -10.75 22.78
CA SER A 126 1.31 -10.96 22.76
C SER A 126 1.97 -9.93 21.85
N THR A 127 3.19 -9.52 22.22
CA THR A 127 4.02 -8.65 21.39
C THR A 127 5.06 -9.53 20.70
N ILE A 128 5.03 -9.54 19.39
CA ILE A 128 6.04 -10.22 18.55
C ILE A 128 7.03 -9.20 18.00
N ILE A 129 8.22 -9.66 17.64
CA ILE A 129 9.25 -8.87 16.97
C ILE A 129 9.43 -9.42 15.55
N VAL A 130 9.48 -8.51 14.57
CA VAL A 130 9.60 -8.86 13.14
C VAL A 130 10.67 -8.01 12.47
N LEU A 131 11.24 -8.48 11.36
CA LEU A 131 12.14 -7.67 10.54
C LEU A 131 11.34 -6.68 9.70
N THR A 132 11.84 -5.46 9.61
CA THR A 132 11.41 -4.51 8.58
C THR A 132 11.94 -4.94 7.21
N ASP A 133 11.45 -4.33 6.13
CA ASP A 133 11.99 -4.63 4.79
C ASP A 133 13.48 -4.32 4.69
N LYS A 134 13.92 -3.22 5.30
CA LYS A 134 15.36 -2.91 5.43
C LYS A 134 16.11 -3.96 6.24
N GLY A 135 15.52 -4.48 7.31
CA GLY A 135 16.09 -5.58 8.08
C GLY A 135 16.27 -6.84 7.24
N LYS A 136 15.28 -7.17 6.42
CA LYS A 136 15.34 -8.29 5.46
C LYS A 136 16.46 -8.09 4.42
N GLU A 137 16.56 -6.89 3.84
CA GLU A 137 17.64 -6.53 2.90
C GLU A 137 19.03 -6.65 3.54
N VAL A 138 19.17 -6.22 4.78
CA VAL A 138 20.45 -6.31 5.52
C VAL A 138 20.80 -7.76 5.82
N LEU A 139 19.80 -8.59 6.16
CA LEU A 139 20.01 -10.00 6.55
C LEU A 139 20.28 -10.91 5.35
N LEU A 140 19.47 -10.77 4.27
CA LEU A 140 19.44 -11.72 3.16
C LEU A 140 20.01 -11.16 1.84
N GLY A 141 20.33 -9.86 1.78
CA GLY A 141 20.83 -9.27 0.55
C GLY A 141 19.81 -9.32 -0.59
N GLU A 142 20.22 -9.88 -1.73
CA GLU A 142 19.34 -10.01 -2.92
C GLU A 142 18.16 -10.93 -2.69
N ASP A 143 18.30 -11.94 -1.85
CA ASP A 143 17.23 -12.90 -1.52
C ASP A 143 16.13 -12.28 -0.63
N ALA A 144 16.34 -11.09 -0.08
CA ALA A 144 15.33 -10.38 0.69
C ALA A 144 14.03 -10.17 -0.10
N ALA A 145 14.12 -10.04 -1.42
CA ALA A 145 12.96 -9.90 -2.31
C ALA A 145 11.95 -11.07 -2.19
N LEU A 146 12.38 -12.25 -1.74
CA LEU A 146 11.51 -13.42 -1.52
C LEU A 146 10.64 -13.26 -0.27
N TYR A 147 11.07 -12.44 0.68
CA TYR A 147 10.44 -12.24 1.99
C TYR A 147 9.87 -10.83 2.19
N ILE A 148 10.23 -9.91 1.32
CA ILE A 148 9.59 -8.60 1.24
C ILE A 148 8.26 -8.80 0.54
N ASP A 149 7.19 -8.56 1.27
CA ASP A 149 5.85 -8.58 0.68
C ASP A 149 5.74 -7.36 -0.26
N ASN A 150 6.05 -7.59 -1.53
CA ASN A 150 5.90 -6.59 -2.60
C ASN A 150 4.41 -6.34 -2.92
N GLY A 151 3.55 -6.37 -1.90
CA GLY A 151 2.14 -6.02 -2.05
C GLY A 151 1.97 -4.65 -2.71
N SER A 152 2.89 -3.70 -2.45
CA SER A 152 2.95 -2.42 -3.15
C SER A 152 3.41 -2.54 -4.60
N ASP A 153 4.38 -3.41 -4.92
CA ASP A 153 4.86 -3.58 -6.31
C ASP A 153 3.84 -4.30 -7.20
N LYS A 154 3.05 -5.24 -6.64
CA LYS A 154 1.94 -5.87 -7.37
C LYS A 154 0.79 -4.92 -7.68
N GLN A 155 0.68 -3.84 -6.91
CA GLN A 155 -0.34 -2.80 -7.05
C GLN A 155 0.20 -1.54 -7.74
N LEU A 156 1.50 -1.47 -8.05
CA LEU A 156 2.11 -0.32 -8.71
C LEU A 156 1.88 -0.37 -10.22
N LEU A 157 1.15 0.61 -10.73
CA LEU A 157 0.94 0.83 -12.16
C LEU A 157 1.91 1.91 -12.63
N ILE A 158 2.85 1.50 -13.46
CA ILE A 158 3.86 2.41 -14.02
C ILE A 158 3.21 3.30 -15.07
N SER A 159 3.39 4.61 -14.96
CA SER A 159 2.78 5.64 -15.82
C SER A 159 3.07 5.40 -17.31
N ASP A 160 4.29 5.05 -17.66
CA ASP A 160 4.72 4.79 -19.05
C ASP A 160 4.07 3.53 -19.67
N LYS A 161 3.59 2.61 -18.83
CA LYS A 161 2.89 1.38 -19.28
C LYS A 161 1.39 1.57 -19.47
N ILE A 162 0.84 2.70 -19.03
CA ILE A 162 -0.58 3.01 -19.21
C ILE A 162 -0.84 3.34 -20.67
N THR A 163 -1.73 2.57 -21.29
CA THR A 163 -2.14 2.81 -22.68
C THR A 163 -2.94 4.09 -22.80
N GLU A 164 -2.60 4.93 -23.79
CA GLU A 164 -3.36 6.15 -24.07
C GLU A 164 -4.77 5.82 -24.51
N LYS A 165 -5.74 6.49 -23.90
CA LYS A 165 -7.16 6.33 -24.21
C LYS A 165 -7.83 7.69 -24.27
N LYS A 166 -8.43 8.01 -25.39
CA LYS A 166 -9.21 9.24 -25.54
C LYS A 166 -10.50 9.13 -24.73
N LEU A 167 -10.72 10.11 -23.88
CA LEU A 167 -11.93 10.24 -23.07
C LEU A 167 -12.70 11.49 -23.55
N PHE A 168 -14.02 11.40 -23.52
CA PHE A 168 -14.91 12.45 -23.99
C PHE A 168 -15.87 12.81 -22.86
N PHE A 169 -15.79 14.04 -22.40
CA PHE A 169 -16.58 14.57 -21.28
C PHE A 169 -17.35 15.84 -21.70
N SER A 170 -18.25 16.29 -20.83
CA SER A 170 -18.82 17.64 -20.96
C SER A 170 -17.73 18.70 -20.80
N GLY A 171 -17.95 19.91 -21.33
CA GLY A 171 -16.96 20.99 -21.26
C GLY A 171 -16.53 21.29 -19.82
N GLU A 172 -17.47 21.40 -18.89
CA GLU A 172 -17.20 21.68 -17.48
C GLU A 172 -16.36 20.57 -16.81
N LEU A 173 -16.71 19.32 -17.01
CA LEU A 173 -15.94 18.19 -16.47
C LEU A 173 -14.54 18.15 -17.07
N GLN A 174 -14.42 18.40 -18.38
CA GLN A 174 -13.13 18.46 -19.07
C GLN A 174 -12.23 19.57 -18.50
N GLU A 175 -12.79 20.75 -18.20
CA GLU A 175 -12.06 21.86 -17.58
C GLU A 175 -11.57 21.49 -16.17
N GLN A 176 -12.44 20.89 -15.34
CA GLN A 176 -12.07 20.44 -13.99
C GLN A 176 -10.95 19.38 -14.02
N LEU A 177 -11.03 18.41 -14.94
CA LEU A 177 -9.99 17.40 -15.11
C LEU A 177 -8.69 17.99 -15.65
N SER A 178 -8.76 18.95 -16.55
CA SER A 178 -7.59 19.68 -17.06
C SER A 178 -6.92 20.50 -15.96
N LEU A 179 -7.70 21.17 -15.11
CA LEU A 179 -7.18 21.89 -13.95
C LEU A 179 -6.46 20.94 -12.98
N LEU A 180 -7.09 19.80 -12.66
CA LEU A 180 -6.48 18.76 -11.82
C LEU A 180 -5.18 18.25 -12.43
N SER A 181 -5.19 17.86 -13.70
CA SER A 181 -4.00 17.35 -14.40
C SER A 181 -2.85 18.37 -14.39
N ASN A 182 -3.17 19.65 -14.65
CA ASN A 182 -2.18 20.73 -14.60
C ASN A 182 -1.63 20.96 -13.19
N SER A 183 -2.49 20.89 -12.16
CA SER A 183 -2.05 21.02 -10.76
C SER A 183 -1.13 19.87 -10.32
N LEU A 184 -1.27 18.70 -10.94
CA LEU A 184 -0.45 17.52 -10.69
C LEU A 184 0.78 17.43 -11.60
N ASN A 185 0.97 18.35 -12.54
CA ASN A 185 2.25 18.49 -13.25
C ASN A 185 3.36 18.78 -12.24
N GLU A 186 4.55 18.22 -12.43
CA GLU A 186 5.61 18.23 -11.41
C GLU A 186 6.03 19.64 -10.98
N GLU A 187 6.14 20.57 -11.92
CA GLU A 187 6.49 21.96 -11.63
C GLU A 187 5.39 22.68 -10.82
N HIS A 188 4.15 22.55 -11.26
CA HIS A 188 3.01 23.17 -10.57
C HIS A 188 2.77 22.53 -9.19
N TYR A 189 2.94 21.22 -9.09
CA TYR A 189 2.81 20.50 -7.83
C TYR A 189 3.84 20.95 -6.78
N LYS A 190 5.11 21.12 -7.17
CA LYS A 190 6.16 21.66 -6.28
C LYS A 190 5.82 23.05 -5.81
N ASN A 191 5.50 23.94 -6.72
CA ASN A 191 5.11 25.31 -6.40
C ASN A 191 3.88 25.37 -5.47
N LEU A 192 2.91 24.46 -5.68
CA LEU A 192 1.74 24.37 -4.82
C LEU A 192 2.11 23.91 -3.41
N CYS A 193 2.94 22.85 -3.29
CA CYS A 193 3.40 22.36 -1.99
C CYS A 193 4.19 23.40 -1.21
N GLU A 194 5.09 24.16 -1.87
CA GLU A 194 5.86 25.23 -1.27
C GLU A 194 4.92 26.34 -0.71
N ARG A 195 3.94 26.78 -1.49
CA ARG A 195 2.98 27.79 -1.04
C ARG A 195 2.07 27.31 0.09
N LEU A 196 1.68 26.03 0.08
CA LEU A 196 0.92 25.43 1.18
C LEU A 196 1.75 25.42 2.47
N GLU A 197 3.04 25.08 2.37
CA GLU A 197 3.97 25.07 3.51
C GLU A 197 4.20 26.47 4.08
N GLU A 198 4.44 27.47 3.23
CA GLU A 198 4.57 28.88 3.62
C GLU A 198 3.35 29.40 4.39
N ASN A 199 2.16 28.93 4.04
CA ASN A 199 0.91 29.30 4.68
C ASN A 199 0.48 28.35 5.82
N HIS A 200 1.35 27.41 6.23
CA HIS A 200 1.08 26.40 7.27
C HIS A 200 -0.16 25.54 6.98
N LEU A 201 -0.41 25.25 5.69
CA LEU A 201 -1.49 24.39 5.25
C LEU A 201 -0.97 22.96 4.97
N PRO A 202 -1.84 21.92 5.07
CA PRO A 202 -1.48 20.57 4.70
C PRO A 202 -1.00 20.47 3.24
N LYS A 203 0.11 19.77 3.00
CA LYS A 203 0.70 19.62 1.65
C LYS A 203 0.00 18.57 0.79
N GLY A 204 -0.76 17.67 1.41
CA GLY A 204 -1.44 16.59 0.71
C GLY A 204 -2.56 17.06 -0.19
N ILE A 205 -2.59 16.53 -1.42
CA ILE A 205 -3.68 16.76 -2.36
C ILE A 205 -4.61 15.55 -2.34
N ALA A 206 -5.79 15.71 -1.74
CA ALA A 206 -6.83 14.72 -1.76
C ALA A 206 -7.91 15.09 -2.80
N VAL A 207 -8.24 14.14 -3.67
CA VAL A 207 -9.20 14.30 -4.78
C VAL A 207 -10.26 13.22 -4.69
N LEU A 208 -11.52 13.60 -4.81
CA LEU A 208 -12.66 12.69 -4.91
C LEU A 208 -13.29 12.77 -6.30
N LEU A 209 -13.30 11.64 -7.01
CA LEU A 209 -14.05 11.47 -8.25
C LEU A 209 -15.30 10.65 -7.95
N TYR A 210 -16.48 11.24 -8.10
CA TYR A 210 -17.72 10.59 -7.72
C TYR A 210 -18.78 10.66 -8.82
N GLY A 211 -19.72 9.73 -8.83
CA GLY A 211 -20.81 9.67 -9.81
C GLY A 211 -21.12 8.26 -10.27
N GLU A 212 -22.01 8.11 -11.26
CA GLU A 212 -22.50 6.80 -11.69
C GLU A 212 -21.40 5.86 -12.20
N PRO A 213 -21.62 4.54 -12.12
CA PRO A 213 -20.66 3.56 -12.62
C PRO A 213 -20.52 3.65 -14.16
N GLY A 214 -19.29 3.38 -14.65
CA GLY A 214 -19.01 3.37 -16.08
C GLY A 214 -18.89 4.77 -16.73
N THR A 215 -18.80 5.84 -15.96
CA THR A 215 -18.63 7.22 -16.45
C THR A 215 -17.18 7.63 -16.71
N GLY A 216 -16.20 6.75 -16.42
CA GLY A 216 -14.78 6.99 -16.76
C GLY A 216 -13.91 7.49 -15.60
N LYS A 217 -14.37 7.47 -14.33
CA LYS A 217 -13.62 7.93 -13.15
C LYS A 217 -12.22 7.33 -13.04
N THR A 218 -12.13 6.01 -12.94
CA THR A 218 -10.84 5.29 -12.81
C THR A 218 -9.96 5.49 -14.04
N GLU A 219 -10.54 5.47 -15.24
CA GLU A 219 -9.80 5.71 -16.47
C GLU A 219 -9.21 7.13 -16.50
N SER A 220 -9.94 8.13 -16.01
CA SER A 220 -9.42 9.52 -15.91
C SER A 220 -8.17 9.59 -15.02
N VAL A 221 -8.15 8.85 -13.89
CA VAL A 221 -6.95 8.77 -13.03
C VAL A 221 -5.78 8.16 -13.79
N MET A 222 -6.02 7.09 -14.55
CA MET A 222 -4.97 6.47 -15.37
C MET A 222 -4.40 7.44 -16.40
N GLN A 223 -5.26 8.18 -17.11
CA GLN A 223 -4.81 9.14 -18.11
C GLN A 223 -4.10 10.37 -17.50
N ILE A 224 -4.53 10.84 -16.32
CA ILE A 224 -3.84 11.89 -15.57
C ILE A 224 -2.45 11.40 -15.13
N ALA A 225 -2.36 10.20 -14.59
CA ALA A 225 -1.09 9.60 -14.17
C ALA A 225 -0.10 9.52 -15.34
N ARG A 226 -0.56 9.01 -16.50
CA ARG A 226 0.23 8.97 -17.74
C ARG A 226 0.68 10.37 -18.18
N ALA A 227 -0.24 11.35 -18.20
CA ALA A 227 0.07 12.71 -18.66
C ALA A 227 1.05 13.45 -17.74
N THR A 228 1.05 13.13 -16.45
CA THR A 228 1.91 13.76 -15.44
C THR A 228 3.17 12.94 -15.12
N GLY A 229 3.35 11.76 -15.71
CA GLY A 229 4.49 10.86 -15.44
C GLY A 229 4.48 10.29 -14.02
N ARG A 230 3.31 10.21 -13.37
CA ARG A 230 3.16 9.71 -11.99
C ARG A 230 2.70 8.27 -12.01
N ASP A 231 3.43 7.43 -11.32
CA ASP A 231 3.01 6.05 -11.09
C ASP A 231 1.79 6.01 -10.16
N ILE A 232 1.02 4.93 -10.21
CA ILE A 232 -0.17 4.75 -9.36
C ILE A 232 0.06 3.58 -8.42
N MET A 233 0.00 3.82 -7.11
CA MET A 233 -0.22 2.78 -6.13
C MET A 233 -1.72 2.53 -6.03
N HIS A 234 -2.19 1.43 -6.63
CA HIS A 234 -3.60 1.07 -6.71
C HIS A 234 -4.01 0.24 -5.50
N VAL A 235 -5.04 0.69 -4.78
CA VAL A 235 -5.60 -0.01 -3.62
C VAL A 235 -7.08 -0.30 -3.90
N ASP A 236 -7.43 -1.58 -3.92
CA ASP A 236 -8.81 -2.03 -3.95
C ASP A 236 -9.33 -2.19 -2.52
N ILE A 237 -10.10 -1.19 -2.08
CA ILE A 237 -10.68 -1.18 -0.73
C ILE A 237 -11.74 -2.28 -0.57
N SER A 238 -12.40 -2.71 -1.63
CA SER A 238 -13.42 -3.76 -1.55
C SER A 238 -12.81 -5.13 -1.28
N ALA A 239 -11.63 -5.40 -1.80
CA ALA A 239 -10.88 -6.64 -1.55
C ALA A 239 -10.41 -6.74 -0.08
N THR A 240 -10.18 -5.61 0.59
CA THR A 240 -9.80 -5.62 2.01
C THR A 240 -10.95 -5.99 2.95
N LYS A 241 -12.21 -5.95 2.48
CA LYS A 241 -13.40 -6.34 3.29
C LYS A 241 -13.42 -7.79 3.74
N THR A 242 -12.86 -8.69 2.99
CA THR A 242 -12.87 -10.13 3.32
C THR A 242 -11.91 -10.51 4.45
N CYS A 243 -10.94 -9.66 4.77
CA CYS A 243 -9.97 -9.84 5.85
C CYS A 243 -10.36 -9.12 7.18
N TRP A 244 -11.61 -8.69 7.34
CA TRP A 244 -12.06 -7.65 8.28
C TRP A 244 -12.19 -8.03 9.77
N PHE A 245 -11.72 -9.16 10.22
CA PHE A 245 -11.70 -9.48 11.64
C PHE A 245 -10.29 -9.34 12.24
N GLY A 246 -10.01 -8.16 12.80
CA GLY A 246 -8.83 -7.91 13.64
C GLY A 246 -7.57 -7.35 12.95
N GLU A 247 -7.41 -7.47 11.62
CA GLU A 247 -6.21 -7.03 10.89
C GLU A 247 -6.41 -5.80 9.99
N SER A 248 -7.66 -5.41 9.75
CA SER A 248 -8.01 -4.36 8.77
C SER A 248 -7.43 -2.99 9.11
N GLU A 249 -7.38 -2.63 10.39
CA GLU A 249 -6.76 -1.37 10.84
C GLU A 249 -5.28 -1.33 10.55
N LYS A 250 -4.58 -2.46 10.75
CA LYS A 250 -3.16 -2.60 10.44
C LYS A 250 -2.91 -2.52 8.93
N LEU A 251 -3.77 -3.16 8.12
CA LEU A 251 -3.67 -3.14 6.67
C LEU A 251 -3.80 -1.72 6.11
N ILE A 252 -4.77 -0.93 6.57
CA ILE A 252 -4.92 0.46 6.13
C ILE A 252 -3.72 1.31 6.55
N LYS A 253 -3.23 1.19 7.79
CA LYS A 253 -2.00 1.88 8.22
C LYS A 253 -0.79 1.46 7.39
N LYS A 254 -0.69 0.17 7.04
CA LYS A 254 0.37 -0.35 6.16
C LYS A 254 0.30 0.30 4.77
N VAL A 255 -0.88 0.43 4.17
CA VAL A 255 -1.06 1.10 2.87
C VAL A 255 -0.47 2.51 2.89
N PHE A 256 -0.78 3.33 3.89
CA PHE A 256 -0.23 4.69 3.98
C PHE A 256 1.27 4.70 4.29
N THR A 257 1.75 3.75 5.10
CA THR A 257 3.19 3.59 5.38
C THR A 257 3.96 3.21 4.10
N ASP A 258 3.45 2.25 3.33
CA ASP A 258 4.05 1.81 2.07
C ASP A 258 4.01 2.94 1.04
N TYR A 259 2.93 3.71 0.99
CA TYR A 259 2.83 4.89 0.13
C TYR A 259 3.86 5.97 0.49
N ARG A 260 4.06 6.27 1.79
CA ARG A 260 5.12 7.20 2.23
C ARG A 260 6.50 6.73 1.80
N ARG A 261 6.82 5.45 2.01
CA ARG A 261 8.10 4.84 1.57
C ARG A 261 8.26 4.92 0.04
N LEU A 262 7.19 4.71 -0.70
CA LEU A 262 7.19 4.83 -2.15
C LEU A 262 7.45 6.29 -2.58
N CYS A 263 6.84 7.28 -1.93
CA CYS A 263 7.09 8.70 -2.17
C CYS A 263 8.56 9.09 -1.92
N GLU A 264 9.18 8.55 -0.88
CA GLU A 264 10.60 8.80 -0.54
C GLU A 264 11.57 8.21 -1.59
N LYS A 265 11.23 7.04 -2.15
CA LYS A 265 12.05 6.36 -3.17
C LYS A 265 11.85 6.93 -4.58
N SER A 266 10.72 7.57 -4.85
CA SER A 266 10.33 8.04 -6.18
C SER A 266 10.83 9.45 -6.46
N LYS A 267 11.32 9.71 -7.68
CA LYS A 267 11.69 11.07 -8.12
C LYS A 267 10.48 11.99 -8.24
N ILE A 268 9.36 11.44 -8.70
CA ILE A 268 8.06 12.09 -8.86
C ILE A 268 7.10 11.36 -7.93
N LYS A 269 6.45 12.08 -7.00
CA LYS A 269 5.52 11.46 -6.04
C LYS A 269 4.40 10.73 -6.79
N PRO A 270 4.16 9.44 -6.51
CA PRO A 270 3.11 8.65 -7.14
C PRO A 270 1.73 9.09 -6.65
N ILE A 271 0.69 8.61 -7.33
CA ILE A 271 -0.70 8.75 -6.92
C ILE A 271 -1.10 7.53 -6.08
N LEU A 272 -1.64 7.74 -4.88
CA LEU A 272 -2.36 6.71 -4.13
C LEU A 272 -3.80 6.68 -4.64
N LEU A 273 -4.19 5.62 -5.31
CA LEU A 273 -5.55 5.46 -5.85
C LEU A 273 -6.36 4.51 -4.96
N PHE A 274 -7.40 5.05 -4.31
CA PHE A 274 -8.45 4.28 -3.67
C PHE A 274 -9.60 4.07 -4.65
N ASN A 275 -9.63 2.89 -5.26
CA ASN A 275 -10.68 2.57 -6.22
C ASN A 275 -11.89 1.95 -5.50
N GLU A 276 -13.11 2.33 -5.92
CA GLU A 276 -14.37 1.86 -5.33
C GLU A 276 -14.43 2.05 -3.79
N ALA A 277 -14.05 3.22 -3.33
CA ALA A 277 -13.94 3.54 -1.92
C ALA A 277 -15.30 3.75 -1.21
N ASP A 278 -16.39 3.31 -1.82
CA ASP A 278 -17.78 3.37 -1.33
C ASP A 278 -17.92 2.81 0.07
N ALA A 279 -17.22 1.70 0.31
CA ALA A 279 -17.27 0.98 1.55
C ALA A 279 -16.68 1.74 2.75
N VAL A 280 -15.76 2.66 2.48
CA VAL A 280 -14.99 3.36 3.51
C VAL A 280 -15.47 4.79 3.69
N PHE A 281 -15.91 5.46 2.63
CA PHE A 281 -16.33 6.86 2.69
C PHE A 281 -17.83 7.05 2.96
N SER A 282 -18.61 5.96 3.06
CA SER A 282 -20.03 6.01 3.40
C SER A 282 -20.26 6.58 4.81
N LYS A 283 -21.46 7.12 5.04
CA LYS A 283 -21.89 7.59 6.37
C LYS A 283 -21.68 6.51 7.43
N ARG A 284 -21.25 6.94 8.61
CA ARG A 284 -21.02 6.07 9.75
C ARG A 284 -22.27 5.27 10.10
N LYS A 285 -22.09 3.99 10.40
CA LYS A 285 -23.17 3.14 10.89
C LYS A 285 -23.32 3.29 12.39
N ASP A 286 -24.54 3.19 12.89
CA ASP A 286 -24.80 3.20 14.33
C ASP A 286 -24.10 2.04 15.00
N VAL A 287 -23.44 2.32 16.14
CA VAL A 287 -22.66 1.35 16.93
C VAL A 287 -23.52 0.18 17.44
N SER A 288 -24.84 0.36 17.51
CA SER A 288 -25.83 -0.69 17.83
C SER A 288 -25.90 -1.81 16.78
N SER A 289 -25.29 -1.61 15.59
CA SER A 289 -25.34 -2.57 14.47
C SER A 289 -24.31 -3.70 14.55
N GLY A 290 -23.57 -3.85 15.66
CA GLY A 290 -22.63 -4.96 15.92
C GLY A 290 -21.15 -4.66 15.65
N SER A 291 -20.28 -5.66 15.84
CA SER A 291 -18.81 -5.54 15.78
C SER A 291 -18.30 -5.07 14.40
N VAL A 292 -19.00 -5.38 13.34
CA VAL A 292 -18.62 -4.95 11.97
C VAL A 292 -18.70 -3.44 11.81
N ALA A 293 -19.75 -2.79 12.35
CA ALA A 293 -19.90 -1.34 12.29
C ALA A 293 -18.82 -0.60 13.08
N GLN A 294 -18.37 -1.18 14.21
CA GLN A 294 -17.25 -0.62 14.99
C GLN A 294 -15.94 -0.66 14.22
N THR A 295 -15.64 -1.77 13.55
CA THR A 295 -14.43 -1.93 12.74
C THR A 295 -14.45 -0.97 11.54
N GLU A 296 -15.59 -0.85 10.83
CA GLU A 296 -15.73 0.10 9.72
C GLU A 296 -15.48 1.54 10.20
N ASN A 297 -16.06 1.96 11.32
CA ASN A 297 -15.86 3.29 11.89
C ASN A 297 -14.40 3.52 12.35
N ALA A 298 -13.72 2.50 12.87
CA ALA A 298 -12.31 2.58 13.24
C ALA A 298 -11.40 2.80 12.01
N ILE A 299 -11.64 2.05 10.93
CA ILE A 299 -10.97 2.23 9.64
C ILE A 299 -11.16 3.64 9.10
N GLN A 300 -12.39 4.15 9.13
CA GLN A 300 -12.69 5.52 8.70
C GLN A 300 -11.88 6.56 9.49
N ASN A 301 -11.78 6.40 10.81
CA ASN A 301 -10.99 7.31 11.65
C ASN A 301 -9.49 7.26 11.28
N ILE A 302 -8.94 6.08 11.03
CA ILE A 302 -7.54 5.93 10.61
C ILE A 302 -7.31 6.64 9.27
N ILE A 303 -8.18 6.44 8.29
CA ILE A 303 -8.03 7.10 6.99
C ILE A 303 -8.15 8.62 7.13
N LEU A 304 -9.05 9.11 7.96
CA LEU A 304 -9.19 10.55 8.23
C LEU A 304 -7.90 11.14 8.85
N GLU A 305 -7.29 10.43 9.80
CA GLU A 305 -6.02 10.80 10.42
C GLU A 305 -4.87 10.80 9.40
N GLU A 306 -4.78 9.74 8.60
CA GLU A 306 -3.75 9.61 7.57
C GLU A 306 -3.90 10.67 6.44
N MET A 307 -5.14 11.05 6.10
CA MET A 307 -5.40 12.13 5.15
C MET A 307 -4.96 13.50 5.67
N GLU A 308 -5.06 13.76 6.98
CA GLU A 308 -4.58 15.02 7.59
C GLU A 308 -3.04 15.11 7.55
N MET A 309 -2.36 13.98 7.68
CA MET A 309 -0.89 13.89 7.66
C MET A 309 -0.32 13.59 6.27
N LEU A 310 -1.16 13.58 5.24
CA LEU A 310 -0.77 13.20 3.89
C LEU A 310 0.26 14.21 3.34
N ASP A 311 1.41 13.70 2.91
CA ASP A 311 2.38 14.43 2.10
C ASP A 311 2.52 13.74 0.74
N GLY A 312 1.50 13.89 -0.10
CA GLY A 312 1.40 13.21 -1.39
C GLY A 312 0.08 13.47 -2.08
N ILE A 313 -0.32 12.57 -2.96
CA ILE A 313 -1.51 12.67 -3.79
C ILE A 313 -2.39 11.46 -3.53
N LEU A 314 -3.60 11.69 -3.01
CA LEU A 314 -4.63 10.68 -2.85
C LEU A 314 -5.77 10.98 -3.84
N ILE A 315 -6.09 10.04 -4.71
CA ILE A 315 -7.27 10.10 -5.55
C ILE A 315 -8.20 8.95 -5.17
N ALA A 316 -9.42 9.27 -4.81
CA ALA A 316 -10.44 8.28 -4.50
C ALA A 316 -11.55 8.29 -5.54
N THR A 317 -12.03 7.11 -5.93
CA THR A 317 -13.20 6.97 -6.79
C THR A 317 -14.35 6.33 -6.01
N THR A 318 -15.57 6.83 -6.22
CA THR A 318 -16.79 6.30 -5.58
C THR A 318 -17.99 6.38 -6.51
N ASN A 319 -18.89 5.43 -6.39
CA ASN A 319 -20.19 5.45 -7.08
C ASN A 319 -21.28 6.11 -6.22
N LEU A 320 -21.01 6.36 -4.94
CA LEU A 320 -21.94 6.95 -3.98
C LEU A 320 -21.81 8.50 -4.00
N ALA A 321 -22.73 9.17 -4.70
CA ALA A 321 -22.77 10.63 -4.73
C ALA A 321 -23.30 11.24 -3.43
N ASP A 322 -24.32 10.62 -2.80
CA ASP A 322 -25.12 11.24 -1.74
C ASP A 322 -24.87 10.68 -0.33
N ASN A 323 -24.02 9.66 -0.18
CA ASN A 323 -23.75 8.98 1.09
C ASN A 323 -22.36 9.20 1.68
N LEU A 324 -21.64 10.23 1.21
CA LEU A 324 -20.33 10.57 1.75
C LEU A 324 -20.45 11.09 3.19
N ASP A 325 -19.57 10.61 4.08
CA ASP A 325 -19.47 11.17 5.44
C ASP A 325 -18.88 12.58 5.38
N HIS A 326 -19.50 13.53 6.07
CA HIS A 326 -19.08 14.94 6.09
C HIS A 326 -17.64 15.15 6.58
N ALA A 327 -17.10 14.24 7.37
CA ALA A 327 -15.72 14.32 7.82
C ALA A 327 -14.73 14.12 6.65
N PHE A 328 -15.05 13.21 5.72
CA PHE A 328 -14.28 13.04 4.49
C PHE A 328 -14.47 14.19 3.52
N GLU A 329 -15.69 14.66 3.38
CA GLU A 329 -16.03 15.73 2.45
C GLU A 329 -15.15 16.99 2.63
N ARG A 330 -14.82 17.33 3.87
CA ARG A 330 -13.98 18.51 4.20
C ARG A 330 -12.50 18.32 3.91
N ARG A 331 -12.03 17.08 3.71
CA ARG A 331 -10.62 16.76 3.48
C ARG A 331 -10.25 16.66 2.01
N PHE A 332 -11.25 16.53 1.14
CA PHE A 332 -11.01 16.52 -0.29
C PHE A 332 -10.90 17.96 -0.82
N LEU A 333 -9.73 18.29 -1.39
CA LEU A 333 -9.46 19.57 -2.02
C LEU A 333 -10.24 19.72 -3.34
N PHE A 334 -10.27 18.64 -4.13
CA PHE A 334 -11.06 18.59 -5.36
C PHE A 334 -12.18 17.56 -5.21
N LYS A 335 -13.39 17.94 -5.60
CA LYS A 335 -14.56 17.06 -5.68
C LYS A 335 -15.14 17.19 -7.07
N ILE A 336 -14.90 16.19 -7.91
CA ILE A 336 -15.25 16.21 -9.33
C ILE A 336 -16.35 15.20 -9.58
N ARG A 337 -17.49 15.69 -10.05
CA ARG A 337 -18.65 14.87 -10.35
C ARG A 337 -18.59 14.35 -11.78
N PHE A 338 -18.80 13.06 -11.94
CA PHE A 338 -18.92 12.39 -13.22
C PHE A 338 -20.37 12.05 -13.50
N ASP A 339 -21.00 12.87 -14.30
CA ASP A 339 -22.35 12.60 -14.80
C ASP A 339 -22.29 11.67 -16.03
N LYS A 340 -23.45 11.14 -16.42
CA LYS A 340 -23.57 10.40 -17.67
C LYS A 340 -23.14 11.28 -18.86
N PRO A 341 -22.51 10.68 -19.87
CA PRO A 341 -22.02 11.45 -21.01
C PRO A 341 -23.17 12.11 -21.79
N THR A 342 -22.95 13.35 -22.21
CA THR A 342 -23.86 14.08 -23.11
C THR A 342 -24.03 13.36 -24.45
N ILE A 343 -25.04 13.71 -25.24
CA ILE A 343 -25.25 13.12 -26.57
C ILE A 343 -23.99 13.31 -27.43
N GLU A 344 -23.37 14.46 -27.39
CA GLU A 344 -22.13 14.74 -28.10
C GLU A 344 -20.97 13.85 -27.64
N ALA A 345 -20.77 13.73 -26.33
CA ALA A 345 -19.77 12.84 -25.78
C ALA A 345 -20.02 11.37 -26.14
N LYS A 346 -21.27 10.89 -26.05
CA LYS A 346 -21.67 9.53 -26.47
C LYS A 346 -21.37 9.30 -27.97
N THR A 347 -21.71 10.26 -28.82
CA THR A 347 -21.42 10.22 -30.25
C THR A 347 -19.92 10.04 -30.51
N ASN A 348 -19.10 10.84 -29.85
CA ASN A 348 -17.64 10.76 -29.95
C ASN A 348 -17.09 9.44 -29.43
N ILE A 349 -17.65 8.88 -28.33
CA ILE A 349 -17.28 7.56 -27.81
C ILE A 349 -17.60 6.48 -28.87
N TRP A 350 -18.82 6.46 -29.45
CA TRP A 350 -19.21 5.51 -30.49
C TRP A 350 -18.26 5.56 -31.68
N MET A 351 -18.00 6.75 -32.22
CA MET A 351 -17.10 6.94 -33.36
C MET A 351 -15.66 6.50 -33.04
N SER A 352 -15.20 6.76 -31.83
CA SER A 352 -13.86 6.34 -31.39
C SER A 352 -13.73 4.82 -31.27
N ARG A 353 -14.81 4.11 -30.91
CA ARG A 353 -14.81 2.65 -30.72
C ARG A 353 -15.13 1.88 -31.97
N LEU A 354 -15.97 2.43 -32.83
CA LEU A 354 -16.39 1.84 -34.12
C LEU A 354 -16.11 2.83 -35.25
N PRO A 355 -14.85 2.87 -35.77
CA PRO A 355 -14.47 3.83 -36.81
C PRO A 355 -15.26 3.70 -38.12
N ASN A 356 -15.91 2.53 -38.34
CA ASN A 356 -16.74 2.28 -39.52
C ASN A 356 -18.19 2.77 -39.37
N LEU A 357 -18.59 3.25 -38.15
CA LEU A 357 -19.91 3.77 -37.90
C LEU A 357 -20.01 5.20 -38.47
N SER A 358 -21.09 5.53 -39.18
CA SER A 358 -21.30 6.90 -39.65
C SER A 358 -21.57 7.86 -38.46
N SER A 359 -21.26 9.15 -38.64
CA SER A 359 -21.56 10.15 -37.63
C SER A 359 -23.06 10.27 -37.33
N GLU A 360 -23.91 10.06 -38.32
CA GLU A 360 -25.37 10.09 -38.19
C GLU A 360 -25.87 8.88 -37.39
N ASP A 361 -25.35 7.69 -37.64
CA ASP A 361 -25.69 6.48 -36.89
C ASP A 361 -25.21 6.57 -35.43
N ALA A 362 -23.98 7.08 -35.23
CA ALA A 362 -23.43 7.32 -33.89
C ALA A 362 -24.28 8.32 -33.09
N HIS A 363 -24.74 9.40 -33.73
CA HIS A 363 -25.62 10.38 -33.12
C HIS A 363 -27.01 9.78 -32.83
N THR A 364 -27.54 8.94 -33.73
CA THR A 364 -28.81 8.24 -33.51
C THR A 364 -28.75 7.29 -32.34
N LEU A 365 -27.68 6.50 -32.18
CA LEU A 365 -27.45 5.66 -31.02
C LEU A 365 -27.31 6.49 -29.73
N ALA A 366 -26.57 7.58 -29.78
CA ALA A 366 -26.35 8.48 -28.64
C ALA A 366 -27.65 9.14 -28.16
N SER A 367 -28.58 9.43 -29.10
CA SER A 367 -29.85 10.11 -28.78
C SER A 367 -30.91 9.14 -28.27
N ASN A 368 -30.94 7.91 -28.82
CA ASN A 368 -31.99 6.94 -28.49
C ASN A 368 -31.71 6.18 -27.19
N TYR A 369 -30.45 6.11 -26.76
CA TYR A 369 -30.06 5.29 -25.61
C TYR A 369 -29.26 6.11 -24.58
N ASP A 370 -29.66 5.97 -23.33
CA ASP A 370 -28.97 6.62 -22.22
C ASP A 370 -27.86 5.71 -21.61
N PHE A 371 -26.88 5.37 -22.46
CA PHE A 371 -25.76 4.54 -22.07
C PHE A 371 -24.62 5.36 -21.42
N SER A 372 -23.99 4.75 -20.40
CA SER A 372 -22.70 5.21 -19.91
C SER A 372 -21.56 4.81 -20.85
N GLY A 373 -20.39 5.44 -20.72
CA GLY A 373 -19.21 5.07 -21.50
C GLY A 373 -18.83 3.59 -21.38
N GLY A 374 -18.92 3.01 -20.16
CA GLY A 374 -18.65 1.60 -19.93
C GLY A 374 -19.68 0.67 -20.59
N GLN A 375 -20.94 1.08 -20.69
CA GLN A 375 -21.95 0.31 -21.43
C GLN A 375 -21.67 0.35 -22.93
N ILE A 376 -21.29 1.50 -23.48
CA ILE A 376 -20.87 1.64 -24.89
C ILE A 376 -19.66 0.74 -25.18
N ASP A 377 -18.64 0.74 -24.31
CA ASP A 377 -17.48 -0.13 -24.44
C ASP A 377 -17.88 -1.62 -24.46
N ASN A 378 -18.82 -2.05 -23.62
CA ASN A 378 -19.29 -3.44 -23.57
C ASN A 378 -20.06 -3.82 -24.83
N ILE A 379 -20.93 -2.94 -25.35
CA ILE A 379 -21.67 -3.17 -26.58
C ILE A 379 -20.69 -3.29 -27.76
N THR A 380 -19.74 -2.37 -27.86
CA THR A 380 -18.69 -2.38 -28.87
C THR A 380 -17.87 -3.68 -28.87
N ARG A 381 -17.47 -4.13 -27.67
CA ARG A 381 -16.75 -5.42 -27.55
C ARG A 381 -17.56 -6.60 -28.05
N LYS A 382 -18.87 -6.63 -27.75
CA LYS A 382 -19.77 -7.68 -28.28
C LYS A 382 -19.88 -7.61 -29.78
N ALA A 383 -20.03 -6.41 -30.37
CA ALA A 383 -20.11 -6.19 -31.78
C ALA A 383 -18.82 -6.65 -32.52
N LEU A 384 -17.64 -6.30 -31.98
CA LEU A 384 -16.35 -6.76 -32.51
C LEU A 384 -16.20 -8.29 -32.40
N MET A 385 -16.67 -8.91 -31.33
CA MET A 385 -16.67 -10.37 -31.23
C MET A 385 -17.57 -11.03 -32.31
N GLN A 386 -18.73 -10.45 -32.62
CA GLN A 386 -19.61 -10.96 -33.68
C GLN A 386 -18.97 -10.79 -35.05
N ASP A 387 -18.30 -9.69 -35.31
CA ASP A 387 -17.54 -9.48 -36.56
C ASP A 387 -16.49 -10.58 -36.77
N ILE A 388 -15.69 -10.85 -35.72
CA ILE A 388 -14.63 -11.89 -35.78
C ILE A 388 -15.23 -13.29 -35.96
N ILE A 389 -16.32 -13.63 -35.27
CA ILE A 389 -16.87 -15.00 -35.23
C ILE A 389 -17.75 -15.25 -36.47
N LYS A 390 -18.54 -14.26 -36.88
CA LYS A 390 -19.58 -14.42 -37.93
C LYS A 390 -19.27 -13.66 -39.23
N GLY A 391 -18.24 -12.85 -39.28
CA GLY A 391 -17.92 -11.97 -40.41
C GLY A 391 -18.94 -10.86 -40.64
N VAL A 392 -19.74 -10.52 -39.60
CA VAL A 392 -20.81 -9.50 -39.69
C VAL A 392 -20.28 -8.20 -39.15
N LYS A 393 -20.02 -7.22 -40.01
CA LYS A 393 -19.56 -5.90 -39.59
C LYS A 393 -20.61 -5.19 -38.73
N PRO A 394 -20.19 -4.51 -37.64
CA PRO A 394 -21.09 -3.73 -36.83
C PRO A 394 -21.80 -2.64 -37.65
N THR A 395 -23.11 -2.60 -37.54
CA THR A 395 -23.97 -1.58 -38.16
C THR A 395 -25.01 -1.13 -37.12
N LEU A 396 -25.76 -0.08 -37.43
CA LEU A 396 -26.83 0.42 -36.56
C LEU A 396 -27.87 -0.67 -36.21
N ASN A 397 -28.10 -1.65 -37.08
CA ASN A 397 -29.11 -2.70 -36.97
C ASN A 397 -28.63 -3.99 -36.33
N ASN A 398 -27.36 -4.10 -35.98
CA ASN A 398 -26.72 -5.26 -35.35
C ASN A 398 -26.16 -4.93 -33.98
#